data_3ad08d2362131301d0fa392783ea9b51
#
_entry.id   3ad08d2362131301d0fa392783ea9b51
#
_cell.length_a   1.000
_cell.length_b   1.000
_cell.length_c   1.000
_cell.angle_alpha   90.00
_cell.angle_beta   90.00
_cell.angle_gamma   90.00
#
_symmetry.space_group_name_H-M   'P 1'
#
loop_
_entity.id
_entity.type
_entity.pdbx_description
1 polymer ?
#
loop_
_entity_poly.entity_id
_entity_poly.type
_entity_poly.pdbx_seq_one_letter_code
_entity_poly.pdbx_strand_id
1 'polypeptide(L)'
;TFYDLDEEVKKALHTTLEDFINNTPTLYQRDQIRGQIIKKIVNRTDKIVFAITPMTYIDSIQDILKRKNVLAIELRDTPENIFIRLVFSDENDVIYEDRDYCEKYKDHYLNEIRSDIEWYGHIYENIGYKYFIDGRSPQEVVEDLFKSYPLKMNK
;
A
#
# COMPACT_ATOMS: atom_id res chain seq x y z
N THR A 1 -6.25 -4.81 15.48
CA THR A 1 -5.68 -5.85 14.58
C THR A 1 -5.07 -5.19 13.35
N PHE A 2 -3.92 -5.68 12.88
CA PHE A 2 -3.26 -5.24 11.66
C PHE A 2 -3.55 -6.22 10.52
N TYR A 3 -3.77 -5.68 9.33
CA TYR A 3 -3.92 -6.42 8.08
C TYR A 3 -3.01 -5.82 7.02
N ASP A 4 -2.44 -6.67 6.19
CA ASP A 4 -1.70 -6.34 4.98
C ASP A 4 -2.46 -6.88 3.77
N LEU A 5 -2.69 -6.05 2.75
CA LEU A 5 -3.54 -6.43 1.61
C LEU A 5 -2.97 -7.60 0.83
N ASP A 6 -1.67 -7.62 0.61
CA ASP A 6 -1.03 -8.69 -0.17
C ASP A 6 -1.10 -10.03 0.58
N GLU A 7 -0.89 -10.01 1.90
CA GLU A 7 -1.09 -11.19 2.74
C GLU A 7 -2.55 -11.67 2.75
N GLU A 8 -3.50 -10.74 2.75
CA GLU A 8 -4.92 -11.11 2.73
C GLU A 8 -5.37 -11.64 1.36
N VAL A 9 -4.77 -11.16 0.26
CA VAL A 9 -4.96 -11.73 -1.09
C VAL A 9 -4.44 -13.18 -1.13
N LYS A 10 -3.23 -13.42 -0.67
CA LYS A 10 -2.64 -14.78 -0.61
C LYS A 10 -3.54 -15.75 0.18
N LYS A 11 -4.00 -15.32 1.35
CA LYS A 11 -4.89 -16.12 2.21
C LYS A 11 -6.26 -16.38 1.57
N ALA A 12 -6.86 -15.34 0.97
CA ALA A 12 -8.21 -15.46 0.41
C ALA A 12 -8.27 -16.33 -0.85
N LEU A 13 -7.20 -16.33 -1.65
CA LEU A 13 -7.13 -17.03 -2.93
C LEU A 13 -6.29 -18.31 -2.87
N HIS A 14 -5.61 -18.59 -1.76
CA HIS A 14 -4.69 -19.72 -1.60
C HIS A 14 -3.61 -19.77 -2.70
N THR A 15 -2.96 -18.64 -2.95
CA THR A 15 -2.01 -18.43 -4.03
C THR A 15 -0.80 -17.59 -3.61
N THR A 16 0.26 -17.54 -4.41
CA THR A 16 1.32 -16.54 -4.31
C THR A 16 0.91 -15.22 -4.98
N LEU A 17 1.62 -14.13 -4.72
CA LEU A 17 1.36 -12.86 -5.43
C LEU A 17 1.72 -12.96 -6.91
N GLU A 18 2.78 -13.69 -7.23
CA GLU A 18 3.16 -13.95 -8.62
C GLU A 18 2.06 -14.68 -9.39
N ASP A 19 1.54 -15.78 -8.84
CA ASP A 19 0.44 -16.52 -9.43
C ASP A 19 -0.84 -15.68 -9.55
N PHE A 20 -1.14 -14.87 -8.53
CA PHE A 20 -2.27 -13.93 -8.59
C PHE A 20 -2.13 -12.95 -9.75
N ILE A 21 -0.94 -12.39 -9.95
CA ILE A 21 -0.66 -11.45 -11.04
C ILE A 21 -0.75 -12.16 -12.39
N ASN A 22 -0.16 -13.34 -12.51
CA ASN A 22 -0.12 -14.10 -13.76
C ASN A 22 -1.51 -14.62 -14.16
N ASN A 23 -2.33 -15.03 -13.21
CA ASN A 23 -3.67 -15.57 -13.44
C ASN A 23 -4.77 -14.49 -13.51
N THR A 24 -4.45 -13.23 -13.20
CA THR A 24 -5.39 -12.10 -13.26
C THR A 24 -4.83 -11.04 -14.21
N PRO A 25 -5.11 -11.13 -15.52
CA PRO A 25 -4.33 -10.44 -16.55
C PRO A 25 -4.49 -8.91 -16.55
N THR A 26 -5.59 -8.36 -16.01
CA THR A 26 -5.80 -6.90 -16.03
C THR A 26 -5.70 -6.27 -14.64
N LEU A 27 -5.12 -5.08 -14.56
CA LEU A 27 -5.11 -4.26 -13.34
C LEU A 27 -6.51 -4.06 -12.76
N TYR A 28 -7.49 -3.81 -13.63
CA TYR A 28 -8.88 -3.63 -13.21
C TYR A 28 -9.41 -4.85 -12.44
N GLN A 29 -9.22 -6.06 -12.98
CA GLN A 29 -9.66 -7.29 -12.31
C GLN A 29 -8.95 -7.49 -10.98
N ARG A 30 -7.61 -7.25 -10.93
CA ARG A 30 -6.84 -7.34 -9.69
C ARG A 30 -7.38 -6.39 -8.63
N ASP A 31 -7.64 -5.15 -9.00
CA ASP A 31 -8.12 -4.13 -8.07
C ASP A 31 -9.58 -4.37 -7.63
N GLN A 32 -10.42 -4.98 -8.48
CA GLN A 32 -11.75 -5.42 -8.06
C GLN A 32 -11.68 -6.54 -7.01
N ILE A 33 -10.79 -7.52 -7.19
CA ILE A 33 -10.57 -8.61 -6.22
C ILE A 33 -10.04 -8.02 -4.89
N ARG A 34 -9.01 -7.16 -4.96
CA ARG A 34 -8.46 -6.46 -3.80
C ARG A 34 -9.53 -5.65 -3.06
N GLY A 35 -10.35 -4.92 -3.82
CA GLY A 35 -11.46 -4.14 -3.25
C GLY A 35 -12.50 -4.98 -2.51
N GLN A 36 -12.82 -6.18 -3.01
CA GLN A 36 -13.72 -7.11 -2.32
C GLN A 36 -13.13 -7.61 -1.00
N ILE A 37 -11.82 -7.91 -0.98
CA ILE A 37 -11.10 -8.33 0.23
C ILE A 37 -11.09 -7.20 1.25
N ILE A 38 -10.77 -5.96 0.83
CA ILE A 38 -10.81 -4.78 1.68
C ILE A 38 -12.21 -4.61 2.30
N LYS A 39 -13.27 -4.66 1.49
CA LYS A 39 -14.66 -4.55 1.97
C LYS A 39 -14.99 -5.58 3.03
N LYS A 40 -14.59 -6.82 2.82
CA LYS A 40 -14.84 -7.93 3.75
C LYS A 40 -14.16 -7.69 5.09
N ILE A 41 -12.94 -7.13 5.11
CA ILE A 41 -12.18 -6.88 6.33
C ILE A 41 -12.71 -5.64 7.06
N VAL A 42 -12.91 -4.53 6.35
CA VAL A 42 -13.33 -3.25 6.94
C VAL A 42 -14.76 -3.30 7.51
N ASN A 43 -15.59 -4.22 7.03
CA ASN A 43 -16.93 -4.42 7.59
C ASN A 43 -16.95 -5.19 8.93
N ARG A 44 -15.79 -5.62 9.44
CA ARG A 44 -15.67 -6.18 10.79
C ARG A 44 -15.83 -5.08 11.84
N THR A 45 -16.30 -5.45 13.02
CA THR A 45 -16.57 -4.51 14.13
C THR A 45 -15.31 -4.06 14.87
N ASP A 46 -14.19 -4.73 14.66
CA ASP A 46 -12.94 -4.47 15.37
C ASP A 46 -12.20 -3.23 14.85
N LYS A 47 -11.47 -2.58 15.75
CA LYS A 47 -10.50 -1.54 15.35
C LYS A 47 -9.36 -2.18 14.57
N ILE A 48 -9.14 -1.73 13.34
CA ILE A 48 -8.13 -2.28 12.45
C ILE A 48 -7.20 -1.18 11.92
N VAL A 49 -5.98 -1.59 11.62
CA VAL A 49 -5.03 -0.87 10.75
C VAL A 49 -4.85 -1.75 9.53
N PHE A 50 -4.97 -1.17 8.36
CA PHE A 50 -4.91 -1.90 7.11
C PHE A 50 -3.89 -1.24 6.16
N ALA A 51 -2.77 -1.91 5.91
CA ALA A 51 -1.83 -1.52 4.87
C ALA A 51 -2.38 -1.96 3.50
N ILE A 52 -2.52 -1.00 2.60
CA ILE A 52 -3.08 -1.23 1.27
C ILE A 52 -1.99 -0.99 0.24
N THR A 53 -1.72 -2.00 -0.58
CA THR A 53 -0.91 -1.89 -1.78
C THR A 53 -1.52 -0.87 -2.74
N PRO A 54 -0.75 -0.06 -3.46
CA PRO A 54 -1.27 0.89 -4.43
C PRO A 54 -2.23 0.25 -5.43
N MET A 55 -3.40 0.87 -5.60
CA MET A 55 -4.45 0.45 -6.53
C MET A 55 -4.74 1.57 -7.52
N THR A 56 -4.84 1.22 -8.80
CA THR A 56 -5.22 2.15 -9.86
C THR A 56 -6.74 2.38 -9.90
N TYR A 57 -7.51 1.32 -9.76
CA TYR A 57 -8.97 1.35 -9.83
C TYR A 57 -9.58 1.27 -8.43
N ILE A 58 -9.74 2.43 -7.79
CA ILE A 58 -10.25 2.57 -6.42
C ILE A 58 -11.77 2.72 -6.32
N ASP A 59 -12.49 2.63 -7.44
CA ASP A 59 -13.94 2.71 -7.50
C ASP A 59 -14.62 1.70 -6.55
N SER A 60 -14.04 0.50 -6.46
CA SER A 60 -14.53 -0.55 -5.57
C SER A 60 -14.48 -0.22 -4.08
N ILE A 61 -13.63 0.72 -3.64
CA ILE A 61 -13.44 1.10 -2.23
C ILE A 61 -13.82 2.54 -1.92
N GLN A 62 -14.32 3.31 -2.88
CA GLN A 62 -14.65 4.73 -2.68
C GLN A 62 -15.69 4.96 -1.57
N ASP A 63 -16.64 4.05 -1.40
CA ASP A 63 -17.62 4.10 -0.33
C ASP A 63 -16.98 3.93 1.05
N ILE A 64 -15.91 3.11 1.15
CA ILE A 64 -15.14 2.92 2.38
C ILE A 64 -14.35 4.18 2.72
N LEU A 65 -13.65 4.75 1.73
CA LEU A 65 -12.81 5.94 1.92
C LEU A 65 -13.62 7.16 2.40
N LYS A 66 -14.94 7.18 2.13
CA LYS A 66 -15.87 8.26 2.54
C LYS A 66 -16.51 8.03 3.91
N ARG A 67 -16.28 6.89 4.57
CA ARG A 67 -16.90 6.58 5.87
C ARG A 67 -16.30 7.42 6.99
N LYS A 68 -17.14 7.93 7.88
CA LYS A 68 -16.71 8.76 9.02
C LYS A 68 -15.81 8.03 10.04
N ASN A 69 -15.89 6.72 10.06
CA ASN A 69 -15.10 5.85 10.96
C ASN A 69 -13.85 5.27 10.26
N VAL A 70 -13.53 5.71 9.06
CA VAL A 70 -12.34 5.33 8.31
C VAL A 70 -11.43 6.54 8.18
N LEU A 71 -10.18 6.38 8.56
CA LEU A 71 -9.10 7.31 8.30
C LEU A 71 -8.20 6.71 7.23
N ALA A 72 -8.22 7.30 6.05
CA ALA A 72 -7.31 6.94 4.97
C ALA A 72 -6.14 7.94 4.93
N ILE A 73 -4.92 7.42 4.94
CA ILE A 73 -3.68 8.22 4.90
C ILE A 73 -2.86 7.74 3.72
N GLU A 74 -2.50 8.65 2.82
CA GLU A 74 -1.52 8.39 1.77
C GLU A 74 -0.12 8.64 2.35
N LEU A 75 0.70 7.60 2.35
CA LEU A 75 2.12 7.72 2.71
C LEU A 75 2.92 8.12 1.45
N ARG A 76 3.74 9.16 1.59
CA ARG A 76 4.58 9.71 0.53
C ARG A 76 6.04 9.75 0.95
N ASP A 77 6.93 9.63 -0.02
CA ASP A 77 8.37 9.86 0.20
C ASP A 77 9.04 10.32 -1.09
N THR A 78 10.31 10.71 -1.01
CA THR A 78 11.11 11.02 -2.19
C THR A 78 11.44 9.75 -2.98
N PRO A 79 11.66 9.86 -4.31
CA PRO A 79 12.11 8.72 -5.11
C PRO A 79 13.37 8.06 -4.55
N GLU A 80 14.30 8.87 -4.04
CA GLU A 80 15.56 8.41 -3.48
C GLU A 80 15.36 7.59 -2.20
N ASN A 81 14.48 8.06 -1.30
CA ASN A 81 14.14 7.34 -0.07
C ASN A 81 13.39 6.04 -0.35
N ILE A 82 12.51 6.03 -1.37
CA ILE A 82 11.82 4.81 -1.80
C ILE A 82 12.84 3.82 -2.39
N PHE A 83 13.75 4.29 -3.26
CA PHE A 83 14.78 3.47 -3.87
C PHE A 83 15.66 2.75 -2.85
N ILE A 84 16.06 3.42 -1.78
CA ILE A 84 16.89 2.81 -0.71
C ILE A 84 16.16 1.64 -0.03
N ARG A 85 14.83 1.65 -0.01
CA ARG A 85 14.00 0.62 0.63
C ARG A 85 13.50 -0.46 -0.32
N LEU A 86 13.93 -0.45 -1.59
CA LEU A 86 13.54 -1.49 -2.54
C LEU A 86 14.00 -2.86 -2.06
N VAL A 87 13.10 -3.79 -2.11
CA VAL A 87 13.33 -5.21 -1.89
C VAL A 87 12.68 -5.99 -3.04
N PHE A 88 13.10 -7.23 -3.23
CA PHE A 88 12.55 -8.14 -4.23
C PHE A 88 11.88 -9.31 -3.53
N SER A 89 11.06 -10.03 -4.25
CA SER A 89 10.54 -11.34 -3.84
C SER A 89 10.80 -12.37 -4.92
N ASP A 90 11.00 -13.61 -4.50
CA ASP A 90 11.05 -14.77 -5.42
C ASP A 90 9.64 -15.30 -5.74
N GLU A 91 9.55 -16.36 -6.52
CA GLU A 91 8.30 -17.01 -6.92
C GLU A 91 7.49 -17.59 -5.75
N ASN A 92 8.09 -17.70 -4.56
CA ASN A 92 7.44 -18.15 -3.33
C ASN A 92 7.12 -16.97 -2.37
N ASP A 93 7.20 -15.73 -2.86
CA ASP A 93 7.05 -14.50 -2.07
C ASP A 93 8.09 -14.33 -0.94
N VAL A 94 9.26 -14.98 -1.04
CA VAL A 94 10.35 -14.80 -0.09
C VAL A 94 11.10 -13.51 -0.42
N ILE A 95 11.11 -12.58 0.53
CA ILE A 95 11.74 -11.26 0.35
C ILE A 95 13.25 -11.38 0.45
N TYR A 96 13.95 -10.73 -0.46
CA TYR A 96 15.41 -10.60 -0.45
C TYR A 96 15.86 -9.21 -0.91
N GLU A 97 17.09 -8.84 -0.57
CA GLU A 97 17.75 -7.62 -1.01
C GLU A 97 18.84 -7.94 -2.04
N ASP A 98 18.91 -7.13 -3.09
CA ASP A 98 20.00 -7.15 -4.07
C ASP A 98 20.45 -5.72 -4.36
N ARG A 99 21.29 -5.19 -3.48
CA ARG A 99 21.78 -3.81 -3.57
C ARG A 99 22.68 -3.56 -4.79
N ASP A 100 23.48 -4.52 -5.16
CA ASP A 100 24.35 -4.40 -6.35
C ASP A 100 23.53 -4.32 -7.62
N TYR A 101 22.47 -5.11 -7.71
CA TYR A 101 21.52 -5.06 -8.81
C TYR A 101 20.75 -3.73 -8.84
N CYS A 102 20.28 -3.26 -7.70
CA CYS A 102 19.61 -1.96 -7.59
C CYS A 102 20.52 -0.83 -8.07
N GLU A 103 21.75 -0.74 -7.59
CA GLU A 103 22.69 0.32 -7.98
C GLU A 103 23.07 0.24 -9.47
N LYS A 104 23.21 -0.96 -10.03
CA LYS A 104 23.47 -1.17 -11.48
C LYS A 104 22.35 -0.61 -12.35
N TYR A 105 21.09 -0.68 -11.89
CA TYR A 105 19.90 -0.24 -12.61
C TYR A 105 19.21 0.97 -11.97
N LYS A 106 19.96 1.77 -11.21
CA LYS A 106 19.46 2.89 -10.42
C LYS A 106 18.59 3.87 -11.18
N ASP A 107 19.07 4.34 -12.33
CA ASP A 107 18.34 5.31 -13.14
C ASP A 107 17.01 4.75 -13.64
N HIS A 108 16.96 3.46 -13.98
CA HIS A 108 15.74 2.78 -14.38
C HIS A 108 14.74 2.78 -13.23
N TYR A 109 15.12 2.29 -12.04
CA TYR A 109 14.24 2.24 -10.88
C TYR A 109 13.78 3.62 -10.39
N LEU A 110 14.68 4.61 -10.37
CA LEU A 110 14.30 5.97 -10.02
C LEU A 110 13.28 6.58 -10.99
N ASN A 111 13.39 6.27 -12.28
CA ASN A 111 12.42 6.72 -13.28
C ASN A 111 11.07 6.04 -13.11
N GLU A 112 11.04 4.73 -12.85
CA GLU A 112 9.81 4.00 -12.54
C GLU A 112 9.14 4.57 -11.28
N ILE A 113 9.89 4.74 -10.19
CA ILE A 113 9.37 5.31 -8.94
C ILE A 113 8.79 6.71 -9.16
N ARG A 114 9.45 7.58 -9.93
CA ARG A 114 8.91 8.92 -10.26
C ARG A 114 7.61 8.83 -11.03
N SER A 115 7.54 7.94 -12.02
CA SER A 115 6.32 7.71 -12.79
C SER A 115 5.18 7.19 -11.90
N ASP A 116 5.47 6.29 -10.97
CA ASP A 116 4.49 5.77 -10.02
C ASP A 116 4.00 6.84 -9.05
N ILE A 117 4.90 7.68 -8.52
CA ILE A 117 4.53 8.81 -7.65
C ILE A 117 3.58 9.75 -8.38
N GLU A 118 3.87 10.08 -9.64
CA GLU A 118 2.99 10.94 -10.45
C GLU A 118 1.64 10.26 -10.71
N TRP A 119 1.66 9.01 -11.15
CA TRP A 119 0.46 8.24 -11.48
C TRP A 119 -0.47 8.09 -10.28
N TYR A 120 0.03 7.58 -9.17
CA TYR A 120 -0.77 7.39 -7.97
C TYR A 120 -1.12 8.71 -7.28
N GLY A 121 -0.30 9.75 -7.44
CA GLY A 121 -0.60 11.10 -6.96
C GLY A 121 -1.90 11.65 -7.54
N HIS A 122 -2.21 11.39 -8.81
CA HIS A 122 -3.49 11.73 -9.43
C HIS A 122 -4.65 10.88 -8.91
N ILE A 123 -4.43 9.57 -8.77
CA ILE A 123 -5.47 8.64 -8.30
C ILE A 123 -5.89 8.97 -6.86
N TYR A 124 -4.91 9.33 -6.01
CA TYR A 124 -5.12 9.58 -4.59
C TYR A 124 -5.27 11.07 -4.23
N GLU A 125 -5.44 11.96 -5.22
CA GLU A 125 -5.55 13.40 -4.96
C GLU A 125 -6.63 13.76 -3.93
N ASN A 126 -7.74 13.00 -3.92
CA ASN A 126 -8.89 13.20 -3.04
C ASN A 126 -8.77 12.52 -1.67
N ILE A 127 -7.67 11.81 -1.37
CA ILE A 127 -7.39 11.33 -0.02
C ILE A 127 -6.99 12.54 0.84
N GLY A 128 -7.81 12.83 1.85
CA GLY A 128 -7.69 14.05 2.64
C GLY A 128 -6.44 14.14 3.50
N TYR A 129 -5.84 13.00 3.88
CA TYR A 129 -4.66 12.95 4.73
C TYR A 129 -3.48 12.43 3.93
N LYS A 130 -2.42 13.24 3.89
CA LYS A 130 -1.17 12.90 3.21
C LYS A 130 -0.04 13.05 4.21
N TYR A 131 0.77 12.01 4.34
CA TYR A 131 1.88 11.97 5.26
C TYR A 131 3.19 11.77 4.51
N PHE A 132 4.13 12.67 4.70
CA PHE A 132 5.45 12.61 4.08
C PHE A 132 6.43 11.94 5.04
N ILE A 133 6.98 10.79 4.66
CA ILE A 133 7.84 9.95 5.52
C ILE A 133 9.19 10.61 5.75
N ASP A 134 9.80 11.22 4.72
CA ASP A 134 11.06 11.95 4.79
C ASP A 134 12.23 11.11 5.32
N GLY A 135 12.30 9.86 4.87
CA GLY A 135 13.35 8.93 5.27
C GLY A 135 13.30 8.45 6.71
N ARG A 136 12.27 8.85 7.50
CA ARG A 136 12.11 8.44 8.91
C ARG A 136 11.88 6.95 9.04
N SER A 137 12.30 6.39 10.17
CA SER A 137 12.04 5.02 10.53
C SER A 137 10.54 4.74 10.72
N PRO A 138 10.07 3.49 10.58
CA PRO A 138 8.68 3.14 10.85
C PRO A 138 8.20 3.55 12.25
N GLN A 139 9.07 3.45 13.26
CA GLN A 139 8.76 3.84 14.63
C GLN A 139 8.46 5.35 14.72
N GLU A 140 9.33 6.19 14.16
CA GLU A 140 9.16 7.65 14.16
C GLU A 140 7.90 8.06 13.40
N VAL A 141 7.60 7.41 12.26
CA VAL A 141 6.38 7.64 11.48
C VAL A 141 5.14 7.33 12.30
N VAL A 142 5.10 6.18 12.98
CA VAL A 142 3.97 5.78 13.83
C VAL A 142 3.76 6.76 14.97
N GLU A 143 4.82 7.16 15.68
CA GLU A 143 4.74 8.14 16.77
C GLU A 143 4.20 9.49 16.30
N ASP A 144 4.62 9.93 15.13
CA ASP A 144 4.18 11.19 14.54
C ASP A 144 2.73 11.14 14.04
N LEU A 145 2.33 10.03 13.42
CA LEU A 145 0.95 9.79 13.01
C LEU A 145 0.00 9.82 14.21
N PHE A 146 0.36 9.21 15.33
CA PHE A 146 -0.45 9.24 16.56
C PHE A 146 -0.58 10.65 17.15
N LYS A 147 0.41 11.52 16.98
CA LYS A 147 0.37 12.92 17.42
C LYS A 147 -0.46 13.80 16.48
N SER A 148 -0.25 13.61 15.18
CA SER A 148 -0.82 14.47 14.13
C SER A 148 -2.28 14.15 13.81
N TYR A 149 -2.67 12.88 13.93
CA TYR A 149 -4.02 12.43 13.68
C TYR A 149 -4.61 11.87 14.98
N PRO A 150 -5.48 12.64 15.66
CA PRO A 150 -6.16 12.12 16.84
C PRO A 150 -7.06 10.97 16.40
N LEU A 151 -6.50 9.78 16.41
CA LEU A 151 -7.28 8.55 16.40
C LEU A 151 -8.18 8.64 17.62
N LYS A 152 -9.45 8.99 17.43
CA LYS A 152 -10.44 8.99 18.51
C LYS A 152 -10.54 7.56 19.00
N MET A 153 -9.64 7.19 19.90
CA MET A 153 -9.79 6.02 20.73
C MET A 153 -10.92 6.39 21.71
N ASN A 154 -12.16 6.22 21.26
CA ASN A 154 -13.27 6.24 22.19
C ASN A 154 -12.99 5.15 23.23
N LYS A 155 -12.80 5.61 24.47
CA LYS A 155 -12.69 4.75 25.65
C LYS A 155 -13.94 3.89 25.82
#